data_f5eb1d6985395cc3a0e2aa2a571b115f
#
_entry.id   f5eb1d6985395cc3a0e2aa2a571b115f
#
_cell.length_a   1.000
_cell.length_b   1.000
_cell.length_c   1.000
_cell.angle_alpha   90.00
_cell.angle_beta   90.00
_cell.angle_gamma   90.00
#
_symmetry.space_group_name_H-M   'P 1'
#
loop_
_entity.id
_entity.type
_entity.pdbx_description
1 polymer ?
#
loop_
_entity_poly.entity_id
_entity_poly.type
_entity_poly.pdbx_seq_one_letter_code
_entity_poly.pdbx_strand_id
1 'polypeptide(L)'
;MQLLPLPRLGAAHGTAQTGQVQGQALASASHIRQLVHTQGIKAASPFVPQAAMELYRQAAEQGQLADPEKFSTAVLTLLRTKTPEQLSTLRGAGEGLENRLYAAAREAETVNDLYDRLKTKRYPTARLRRLVLDAVLDVPAAGLSALPPYLLVLGAKRSALPLLKHAKIPAGTSLAGLAGQDQKLQIAADMHSKAVDFSLLCRYKIQPMGFAYTAHVVLL
;
A
#
# COMPACT_ATOMS: atom_id res chain seq x y z
N MET A 1 -25.80 -5.57 11.51
CA MET A 1 -24.78 -4.67 10.93
C MET A 1 -25.52 -3.58 10.19
N GLN A 2 -25.33 -2.32 10.56
CA GLN A 2 -26.00 -1.18 9.91
C GLN A 2 -25.06 -0.63 8.83
N LEU A 3 -25.53 -0.59 7.59
CA LEU A 3 -24.77 -0.02 6.47
C LEU A 3 -24.96 1.50 6.46
N LEU A 4 -23.89 2.26 6.49
CA LEU A 4 -23.86 3.70 6.32
C LEU A 4 -23.24 4.02 4.95
N PRO A 5 -24.04 4.22 3.88
CA PRO A 5 -23.52 4.56 2.57
C PRO A 5 -23.04 6.01 2.56
N LEU A 6 -21.78 6.21 2.16
CA LEU A 6 -21.22 7.53 1.94
C LEU A 6 -21.17 7.81 0.43
N PRO A 7 -21.88 8.79 -0.10
CA PRO A 7 -21.84 9.13 -1.51
C PRO A 7 -20.46 9.68 -1.87
N ARG A 8 -19.94 9.24 -3.02
CA ARG A 8 -18.71 9.78 -3.55
C ARG A 8 -19.00 11.12 -4.23
N LEU A 9 -18.34 12.17 -3.78
CA LEU A 9 -18.42 13.50 -4.38
C LEU A 9 -17.21 13.76 -5.30
N GLY A 10 -17.44 14.44 -6.42
CA GLY A 10 -16.39 14.86 -7.36
C GLY A 10 -16.01 13.81 -8.40
N ALA A 11 -14.71 13.61 -8.64
CA ALA A 11 -14.20 12.80 -9.75
C ALA A 11 -14.42 11.28 -9.57
N ALA A 12 -14.74 10.57 -10.65
CA ALA A 12 -14.83 9.13 -10.66
C ALA A 12 -13.48 8.46 -10.37
N HIS A 13 -13.50 7.22 -9.87
CA HIS A 13 -12.27 6.50 -9.53
C HIS A 13 -11.43 6.20 -10.78
N GLY A 14 -10.15 6.56 -10.73
CA GLY A 14 -9.20 6.26 -11.82
C GLY A 14 -9.34 7.14 -13.07
N THR A 15 -10.17 8.18 -13.04
CA THR A 15 -10.32 9.10 -14.18
C THR A 15 -9.44 10.34 -14.02
N ALA A 16 -9.02 10.92 -15.15
CA ALA A 16 -8.39 12.24 -15.20
C ALA A 16 -9.41 13.38 -15.08
N GLN A 17 -10.71 13.07 -15.03
CA GLN A 17 -11.75 14.08 -14.86
C GLN A 17 -11.67 14.69 -13.47
N THR A 18 -11.75 16.02 -13.42
CA THR A 18 -11.84 16.78 -12.18
C THR A 18 -13.29 17.17 -11.95
N GLY A 19 -13.75 17.06 -10.69
CA GLY A 19 -15.06 17.55 -10.27
C GLY A 19 -14.90 18.83 -9.44
N GLN A 20 -16.00 19.56 -9.27
CA GLN A 20 -16.07 20.67 -8.31
C GLN A 20 -17.16 20.37 -7.27
N VAL A 21 -16.83 20.61 -6.01
CA VAL A 21 -17.80 20.53 -4.91
C VAL A 21 -17.59 21.78 -4.05
N GLN A 22 -18.64 22.58 -3.90
CA GLN A 22 -18.61 23.85 -3.14
C GLN A 22 -17.46 24.80 -3.57
N GLY A 23 -17.17 24.86 -4.88
CA GLY A 23 -16.10 25.71 -5.42
C GLY A 23 -14.68 25.13 -5.28
N GLN A 24 -14.52 23.97 -4.61
CA GLN A 24 -13.22 23.30 -4.49
C GLN A 24 -13.07 22.26 -5.61
N ALA A 25 -11.94 22.32 -6.32
CA ALA A 25 -11.59 21.32 -7.31
C ALA A 25 -11.23 19.99 -6.62
N LEU A 26 -11.84 18.90 -7.09
CA LEU A 26 -11.57 17.54 -6.60
C LEU A 26 -11.03 16.68 -7.73
N ALA A 27 -10.01 15.92 -7.43
CA ALA A 27 -9.41 14.93 -8.35
C ALA A 27 -9.28 13.56 -7.68
N SER A 28 -9.20 12.51 -8.50
CA SER A 28 -8.92 11.18 -7.97
C SER A 28 -7.47 11.11 -7.47
N ALA A 29 -7.20 10.31 -6.44
CA ALA A 29 -5.85 10.10 -5.93
C ALA A 29 -4.87 9.57 -7.03
N SER A 30 -5.39 8.82 -8.01
CA SER A 30 -4.59 8.36 -9.15
C SER A 30 -4.18 9.52 -10.06
N HIS A 31 -5.11 10.47 -10.31
CA HIS A 31 -4.82 11.65 -11.10
C HIS A 31 -3.81 12.57 -10.40
N ILE A 32 -3.98 12.80 -9.07
CA ILE A 32 -3.02 13.59 -8.28
C ILE A 32 -1.63 12.96 -8.35
N ARG A 33 -1.50 11.64 -8.18
CA ARG A 33 -0.19 10.97 -8.30
C ARG A 33 0.42 11.13 -9.70
N GLN A 34 -0.40 11.02 -10.73
CA GLN A 34 0.05 11.23 -12.10
C GLN A 34 0.55 12.66 -12.31
N LEU A 35 -0.20 13.67 -11.86
CA LEU A 35 0.21 15.08 -11.93
C LEU A 35 1.55 15.31 -11.22
N VAL A 36 1.69 14.81 -10.00
CA VAL A 36 2.94 14.92 -9.24
C VAL A 36 4.12 14.30 -9.98
N HIS A 37 3.90 13.14 -10.58
CA HIS A 37 4.98 12.42 -11.29
C HIS A 37 5.36 13.10 -12.63
N THR A 38 4.36 13.57 -13.41
CA THR A 38 4.62 14.09 -14.77
C THR A 38 4.87 15.59 -14.82
N GLN A 39 4.31 16.37 -13.90
CA GLN A 39 4.33 17.84 -13.90
C GLN A 39 4.91 18.43 -12.60
N GLY A 40 5.25 17.57 -11.63
CA GLY A 40 5.78 17.97 -10.34
C GLY A 40 4.68 18.34 -9.32
N ILE A 41 5.13 18.51 -8.07
CA ILE A 41 4.26 18.69 -6.91
C ILE A 41 3.31 19.89 -7.05
N LYS A 42 3.77 20.99 -7.64
CA LYS A 42 2.96 22.20 -7.79
C LYS A 42 1.66 21.96 -8.57
N ALA A 43 1.65 21.03 -9.50
CA ALA A 43 0.46 20.69 -10.29
C ALA A 43 -0.67 20.06 -9.45
N ALA A 44 -0.38 19.51 -8.28
CA ALA A 44 -1.38 18.98 -7.36
C ALA A 44 -2.05 20.06 -6.47
N SER A 45 -1.51 21.26 -6.42
CA SER A 45 -1.95 22.36 -5.54
C SER A 45 -3.45 22.67 -5.60
N PRO A 46 -4.13 22.68 -6.77
CA PRO A 46 -5.57 22.94 -6.81
C PRO A 46 -6.45 21.87 -6.13
N PHE A 47 -5.90 20.65 -5.94
CA PHE A 47 -6.64 19.47 -5.50
C PHE A 47 -6.31 19.03 -4.07
N VAL A 48 -5.34 19.69 -3.44
CA VAL A 48 -4.79 19.27 -2.14
C VAL A 48 -4.81 20.46 -1.18
N PRO A 49 -5.27 20.29 0.07
CA PRO A 49 -5.22 21.37 1.07
C PRO A 49 -3.79 21.88 1.28
N GLN A 50 -3.65 23.19 1.53
CA GLN A 50 -2.36 23.85 1.67
C GLN A 50 -1.45 23.18 2.71
N ALA A 51 -2.00 22.80 3.87
CA ALA A 51 -1.22 22.09 4.90
C ALA A 51 -0.65 20.74 4.41
N ALA A 52 -1.42 19.99 3.60
CA ALA A 52 -0.95 18.75 3.00
C ALA A 52 0.08 19.00 1.88
N MET A 53 -0.07 20.09 1.12
CA MET A 53 0.92 20.48 0.10
C MET A 53 2.30 20.75 0.71
N GLU A 54 2.33 21.38 1.88
CA GLU A 54 3.59 21.62 2.59
C GLU A 54 4.29 20.32 2.98
N LEU A 55 3.53 19.32 3.48
CA LEU A 55 4.06 17.97 3.77
C LEU A 55 4.55 17.26 2.50
N TYR A 56 3.81 17.39 1.39
CA TYR A 56 4.25 16.83 0.11
C TYR A 56 5.56 17.45 -0.38
N ARG A 57 5.70 18.78 -0.25
CA ARG A 57 6.92 19.50 -0.64
C ARG A 57 8.13 19.00 0.19
N GLN A 58 7.99 18.94 1.50
CA GLN A 58 9.03 18.44 2.40
C GLN A 58 9.40 16.98 2.08
N ALA A 59 8.39 16.11 1.86
CA ALA A 59 8.63 14.73 1.48
C ALA A 59 9.37 14.60 0.14
N ALA A 60 9.08 15.47 -0.83
CA ALA A 60 9.79 15.47 -2.11
C ALA A 60 11.26 15.91 -1.97
N GLU A 61 11.50 17.01 -1.24
CA GLU A 61 12.85 17.52 -0.99
C GLU A 61 13.72 16.47 -0.27
N GLN A 62 13.11 15.67 0.58
CA GLN A 62 13.76 14.57 1.29
C GLN A 62 13.87 13.27 0.47
N GLY A 63 13.31 13.24 -0.76
CA GLY A 63 13.29 12.06 -1.62
C GLY A 63 12.39 10.92 -1.10
N GLN A 64 11.39 11.26 -0.28
CA GLN A 64 10.48 10.27 0.36
C GLN A 64 9.30 9.87 -0.53
N LEU A 65 9.10 10.53 -1.66
CA LEU A 65 8.06 10.12 -2.60
C LEU A 65 8.42 8.80 -3.28
N ALA A 66 7.38 8.05 -3.64
CA ALA A 66 7.55 6.80 -4.37
C ALA A 66 8.07 7.06 -5.80
N ASP A 67 9.03 6.26 -6.21
CA ASP A 67 9.58 6.21 -7.57
C ASP A 67 8.92 5.05 -8.33
N PRO A 68 8.09 5.32 -9.34
CA PRO A 68 7.38 4.27 -10.09
C PRO A 68 8.33 3.32 -10.82
N GLU A 69 9.50 3.78 -11.25
CA GLU A 69 10.47 2.94 -11.96
C GLU A 69 11.14 1.96 -11.00
N LYS A 70 11.56 2.43 -9.83
CA LYS A 70 12.09 1.55 -8.77
C LYS A 70 11.05 0.54 -8.33
N PHE A 71 9.80 0.97 -8.15
CA PHE A 71 8.71 0.06 -7.82
C PHE A 71 8.52 -1.01 -8.90
N SER A 72 8.52 -0.61 -10.16
CA SER A 72 8.37 -1.51 -11.29
C SER A 72 9.51 -2.55 -11.33
N THR A 73 10.74 -2.08 -11.25
CA THR A 73 11.94 -2.94 -11.24
C THR A 73 11.94 -3.90 -10.06
N ALA A 74 11.65 -3.43 -8.85
CA ALA A 74 11.62 -4.26 -7.65
C ALA A 74 10.54 -5.35 -7.73
N VAL A 75 9.34 -5.01 -8.20
CA VAL A 75 8.25 -5.98 -8.41
C VAL A 75 8.66 -7.05 -9.41
N LEU A 76 9.13 -6.66 -10.60
CA LEU A 76 9.52 -7.61 -11.64
C LEU A 76 10.70 -8.48 -11.21
N THR A 77 11.69 -7.92 -10.51
CA THR A 77 12.83 -8.68 -9.97
C THR A 77 12.34 -9.78 -9.04
N LEU A 78 11.52 -9.44 -8.04
CA LEU A 78 11.03 -10.41 -7.07
C LEU A 78 10.13 -11.48 -7.71
N LEU A 79 9.29 -11.11 -8.67
CA LEU A 79 8.44 -12.08 -9.37
C LEU A 79 9.24 -13.03 -10.26
N ARG A 80 10.30 -12.56 -10.92
CA ARG A 80 11.13 -13.37 -11.82
C ARG A 80 12.01 -14.39 -11.08
N THR A 81 12.23 -14.20 -9.78
CA THR A 81 12.95 -15.18 -8.95
C THR A 81 12.06 -16.32 -8.46
N LYS A 82 10.73 -16.22 -8.62
CA LYS A 82 9.79 -17.25 -8.14
C LYS A 82 9.53 -18.34 -9.18
N THR A 83 9.23 -19.54 -8.67
CA THR A 83 8.75 -20.67 -9.49
C THR A 83 7.21 -20.72 -9.49
N PRO A 84 6.58 -21.45 -10.43
CA PRO A 84 5.13 -21.65 -10.41
C PRO A 84 4.63 -22.30 -9.11
N GLU A 85 5.40 -23.24 -8.56
CA GLU A 85 5.08 -23.94 -7.30
C GLU A 85 5.05 -22.95 -6.13
N GLN A 86 6.05 -22.05 -6.03
CA GLN A 86 6.07 -21.01 -5.01
C GLN A 86 4.87 -20.05 -5.17
N LEU A 87 4.55 -19.65 -6.39
CA LEU A 87 3.39 -18.78 -6.65
C LEU A 87 2.07 -19.45 -6.29
N SER A 88 1.92 -20.78 -6.47
CA SER A 88 0.69 -21.51 -6.16
C SER A 88 0.35 -21.54 -4.66
N THR A 89 1.32 -21.36 -3.77
CA THR A 89 1.13 -21.35 -2.31
C THR A 89 0.67 -19.99 -1.77
N LEU A 90 0.61 -18.97 -2.62
CA LEU A 90 0.33 -17.60 -2.20
C LEU A 90 -1.16 -17.26 -2.19
N ARG A 91 -1.53 -16.28 -1.38
CA ARG A 91 -2.88 -15.75 -1.32
C ARG A 91 -3.31 -15.21 -2.69
N GLY A 92 -4.51 -15.58 -3.11
CA GLY A 92 -5.07 -15.14 -4.39
C GLY A 92 -4.62 -15.94 -5.60
N ALA A 93 -3.65 -16.87 -5.45
CA ALA A 93 -3.31 -17.88 -6.44
C ALA A 93 -4.47 -18.89 -6.62
N GLY A 94 -4.40 -19.69 -7.66
CA GLY A 94 -5.41 -20.68 -8.03
C GLY A 94 -6.07 -20.36 -9.36
N GLU A 95 -6.81 -21.33 -9.86
CA GLU A 95 -7.50 -21.25 -11.17
C GLU A 95 -6.56 -20.93 -12.34
N GLY A 96 -5.24 -21.25 -12.22
CA GLY A 96 -4.20 -21.01 -13.20
C GLY A 96 -3.62 -19.58 -13.19
N LEU A 97 -4.00 -18.74 -12.21
CA LEU A 97 -3.48 -17.38 -12.09
C LEU A 97 -1.99 -17.36 -11.74
N GLU A 98 -1.49 -18.34 -10.99
CA GLU A 98 -0.07 -18.54 -10.69
C GLU A 98 0.77 -18.74 -11.96
N ASN A 99 0.31 -19.58 -12.87
CA ASN A 99 0.99 -19.85 -14.14
C ASN A 99 0.94 -18.62 -15.07
N ARG A 100 -0.21 -17.94 -15.08
CA ARG A 100 -0.36 -16.70 -15.84
C ARG A 100 0.54 -15.59 -15.30
N LEU A 101 0.65 -15.44 -13.97
CA LEU A 101 1.55 -14.47 -13.34
C LEU A 101 3.01 -14.80 -13.66
N TYR A 102 3.36 -16.08 -13.58
CA TYR A 102 4.70 -16.57 -13.90
C TYR A 102 5.10 -16.22 -15.35
N ALA A 103 4.24 -16.51 -16.32
CA ALA A 103 4.50 -16.21 -17.72
C ALA A 103 4.55 -14.69 -17.97
N ALA A 104 3.56 -13.94 -17.48
CA ALA A 104 3.49 -12.50 -17.68
C ALA A 104 4.68 -11.75 -17.07
N ALA A 105 5.17 -12.15 -15.88
CA ALA A 105 6.29 -11.49 -15.24
C ALA A 105 7.60 -11.63 -16.02
N ARG A 106 7.78 -12.71 -16.78
CA ARG A 106 8.99 -12.94 -17.59
C ARG A 106 9.06 -12.04 -18.82
N GLU A 107 7.93 -11.69 -19.36
CA GLU A 107 7.83 -10.91 -20.59
C GLU A 107 7.59 -9.41 -20.31
N ALA A 108 7.03 -9.08 -19.16
CA ALA A 108 6.66 -7.70 -18.84
C ALA A 108 7.90 -6.81 -18.68
N GLU A 109 7.88 -5.64 -19.30
CA GLU A 109 8.92 -4.62 -19.17
C GLU A 109 8.66 -3.67 -17.99
N THR A 110 7.38 -3.47 -17.64
CA THR A 110 6.94 -2.62 -16.51
C THR A 110 5.83 -3.30 -15.72
N VAL A 111 5.56 -2.79 -14.50
CA VAL A 111 4.41 -3.25 -13.72
C VAL A 111 3.07 -2.96 -14.42
N ASN A 112 2.97 -1.88 -15.18
CA ASN A 112 1.75 -1.59 -15.95
C ASN A 112 1.57 -2.61 -17.08
N ASP A 113 2.63 -2.92 -17.83
CA ASP A 113 2.62 -3.98 -18.84
C ASP A 113 2.29 -5.34 -18.20
N LEU A 114 2.85 -5.66 -17.03
CA LEU A 114 2.47 -6.85 -16.27
C LEU A 114 0.96 -6.91 -16.00
N TYR A 115 0.37 -5.81 -15.52
CA TYR A 115 -1.07 -5.78 -15.28
C TYR A 115 -1.90 -5.94 -16.54
N ASP A 116 -1.48 -5.37 -17.67
CA ASP A 116 -2.17 -5.50 -18.94
C ASP A 116 -2.11 -6.94 -19.48
N ARG A 117 -0.97 -7.64 -19.35
CA ARG A 117 -0.82 -9.06 -19.68
C ARG A 117 -1.64 -9.98 -18.77
N LEU A 118 -1.78 -9.63 -17.49
CA LEU A 118 -2.60 -10.36 -16.52
C LEU A 118 -4.09 -10.18 -16.76
N LYS A 119 -4.51 -9.06 -17.34
CA LYS A 119 -5.92 -8.67 -17.47
C LYS A 119 -6.74 -9.71 -18.22
N THR A 120 -7.90 -10.03 -17.68
CA THR A 120 -8.90 -10.91 -18.29
C THR A 120 -10.30 -10.38 -18.02
N LYS A 121 -11.29 -10.85 -18.78
CA LYS A 121 -12.71 -10.57 -18.51
C LYS A 121 -13.18 -11.21 -17.19
N ARG A 122 -12.50 -12.29 -16.74
CA ARG A 122 -12.90 -13.11 -15.58
C ARG A 122 -12.53 -12.45 -14.23
N TYR A 123 -11.40 -11.72 -14.18
CA TYR A 123 -10.87 -11.22 -12.92
C TYR A 123 -10.81 -9.70 -12.88
N PRO A 124 -11.37 -9.07 -11.81
CA PRO A 124 -11.24 -7.63 -11.61
C PRO A 124 -9.76 -7.23 -11.46
N THR A 125 -9.38 -6.10 -12.04
CA THR A 125 -8.01 -5.55 -11.97
C THR A 125 -7.50 -5.42 -10.53
N ALA A 126 -8.38 -5.10 -9.57
CA ALA A 126 -8.03 -5.01 -8.17
C ALA A 126 -7.60 -6.36 -7.57
N ARG A 127 -8.17 -7.49 -8.03
CA ARG A 127 -7.73 -8.84 -7.63
C ARG A 127 -6.33 -9.14 -8.16
N LEU A 128 -6.08 -8.80 -9.43
CA LEU A 128 -4.78 -9.03 -10.06
C LEU A 128 -3.67 -8.20 -9.40
N ARG A 129 -3.94 -6.94 -9.09
CA ARG A 129 -3.00 -6.07 -8.36
C ARG A 129 -2.68 -6.62 -6.97
N ARG A 130 -3.68 -7.14 -6.25
CA ARG A 130 -3.43 -7.78 -4.95
C ARG A 130 -2.59 -9.04 -5.10
N LEU A 131 -2.90 -9.91 -6.07
CA LEU A 131 -2.09 -11.10 -6.33
C LEU A 131 -0.62 -10.76 -6.57
N VAL A 132 -0.33 -9.73 -7.37
CA VAL A 132 1.05 -9.26 -7.62
C VAL A 132 1.71 -8.83 -6.32
N LEU A 133 1.04 -8.03 -5.48
CA LEU A 133 1.60 -7.59 -4.20
C LEU A 133 1.74 -8.75 -3.20
N ASP A 134 0.77 -9.66 -3.16
CA ASP A 134 0.83 -10.86 -2.33
C ASP A 134 2.03 -11.75 -2.73
N ALA A 135 2.32 -11.82 -4.03
CA ALA A 135 3.48 -12.55 -4.55
C ALA A 135 4.82 -11.85 -4.24
N VAL A 136 4.86 -10.51 -4.28
CA VAL A 136 6.04 -9.72 -3.90
C VAL A 136 6.35 -9.84 -2.41
N LEU A 137 5.32 -9.88 -1.58
CA LEU A 137 5.45 -9.92 -0.13
C LEU A 137 5.48 -11.35 0.45
N ASP A 138 5.33 -12.38 -0.38
CA ASP A 138 5.20 -13.79 0.01
C ASP A 138 4.03 -14.03 0.99
N VAL A 139 2.88 -13.43 0.70
CA VAL A 139 1.69 -13.58 1.54
C VAL A 139 1.09 -14.98 1.35
N PRO A 140 1.13 -15.88 2.35
CA PRO A 140 0.68 -17.25 2.19
C PRO A 140 -0.85 -17.34 2.06
N ALA A 141 -1.34 -18.37 1.37
CA ALA A 141 -2.78 -18.65 1.24
C ALA A 141 -3.41 -19.10 2.57
N ALA A 142 -2.63 -19.74 3.43
CA ALA A 142 -3.09 -20.25 4.72
C ALA A 142 -2.31 -19.62 5.88
N GLY A 143 -2.85 -19.73 7.08
CA GLY A 143 -2.19 -19.27 8.32
C GLY A 143 -2.39 -17.80 8.68
N LEU A 144 -3.07 -17.02 7.83
CA LEU A 144 -3.41 -15.64 8.16
C LEU A 144 -4.75 -15.57 8.93
N SER A 145 -4.79 -14.69 9.92
CA SER A 145 -6.04 -14.38 10.61
C SER A 145 -7.04 -13.70 9.66
N ALA A 146 -8.33 -14.07 9.78
CA ALA A 146 -9.41 -13.41 9.06
C ALA A 146 -9.64 -11.95 9.53
N LEU A 147 -9.23 -11.64 10.75
CA LEU A 147 -9.31 -10.31 11.35
C LEU A 147 -7.90 -9.75 11.57
N PRO A 148 -7.74 -8.41 11.57
CA PRO A 148 -6.47 -7.78 11.94
C PRO A 148 -6.02 -8.27 13.31
N PRO A 149 -4.79 -8.78 13.45
CA PRO A 149 -4.34 -9.37 14.72
C PRO A 149 -4.03 -8.33 15.79
N TYR A 150 -3.81 -7.09 15.40
CA TYR A 150 -3.54 -5.97 16.29
C TYR A 150 -4.02 -4.65 15.70
N LEU A 151 -4.08 -3.61 16.54
CA LEU A 151 -4.28 -2.22 16.19
C LEU A 151 -3.00 -1.42 16.48
N LEU A 152 -2.28 -1.02 15.44
CA LEU A 152 -1.13 -0.12 15.55
C LEU A 152 -1.59 1.33 15.36
N VAL A 153 -1.45 2.14 16.41
CA VAL A 153 -1.80 3.57 16.39
C VAL A 153 -0.60 4.38 15.92
N LEU A 154 -0.74 5.00 14.76
CA LEU A 154 0.32 5.78 14.13
C LEU A 154 0.33 7.26 14.58
N GLY A 155 -0.81 7.77 15.03
CA GLY A 155 -0.94 9.13 15.54
C GLY A 155 -2.17 9.29 16.42
N ALA A 156 -2.05 10.08 17.48
CA ALA A 156 -3.16 10.34 18.41
C ALA A 156 -2.94 11.64 19.19
N LYS A 157 -4.03 12.22 19.69
CA LYS A 157 -3.92 13.17 20.79
C LYS A 157 -3.46 12.44 22.05
N ARG A 158 -2.54 13.02 22.80
CA ARG A 158 -2.03 12.41 24.05
C ARG A 158 -3.17 12.04 25.00
N SER A 159 -4.22 12.86 25.09
CA SER A 159 -5.40 12.62 25.92
C SER A 159 -6.24 11.40 25.48
N ALA A 160 -6.11 10.95 24.24
CA ALA A 160 -6.85 9.81 23.71
C ALA A 160 -6.13 8.45 23.91
N LEU A 161 -4.84 8.43 24.25
CA LEU A 161 -4.09 7.19 24.45
C LEU A 161 -4.71 6.25 25.50
N PRO A 162 -5.29 6.71 26.61
CA PRO A 162 -5.95 5.82 27.58
C PRO A 162 -7.08 4.98 26.98
N LEU A 163 -7.71 5.40 25.88
CA LEU A 163 -8.77 4.64 25.19
C LEU A 163 -8.26 3.30 24.66
N LEU A 164 -6.96 3.14 24.40
CA LEU A 164 -6.39 1.88 23.91
C LEU A 164 -6.58 0.73 24.91
N LYS A 165 -6.73 1.03 26.20
CA LYS A 165 -7.02 0.03 27.24
C LYS A 165 -8.36 -0.68 27.06
N HIS A 166 -9.29 -0.07 26.30
CA HIS A 166 -10.60 -0.63 26.01
C HIS A 166 -10.66 -1.37 24.67
N ALA A 167 -9.55 -1.47 23.96
CA ALA A 167 -9.50 -2.22 22.70
C ALA A 167 -9.71 -3.72 22.96
N LYS A 168 -10.56 -4.34 22.12
CA LYS A 168 -10.86 -5.79 22.21
C LYS A 168 -9.81 -6.68 21.55
N ILE A 169 -8.85 -6.07 20.88
CA ILE A 169 -7.70 -6.73 20.25
C ILE A 169 -6.42 -6.08 20.77
N PRO A 170 -5.26 -6.73 20.69
CA PRO A 170 -3.99 -6.12 21.02
C PRO A 170 -3.84 -4.77 20.34
N ALA A 171 -3.60 -3.71 21.12
CA ALA A 171 -3.50 -2.35 20.60
C ALA A 171 -2.30 -1.63 21.24
N GLY A 172 -1.58 -0.85 20.44
CA GLY A 172 -0.39 -0.15 20.91
C GLY A 172 0.13 0.86 19.91
N THR A 173 1.15 1.60 20.35
CA THR A 173 1.82 2.65 19.57
C THR A 173 3.19 2.21 19.04
N SER A 174 3.62 0.99 19.34
CA SER A 174 4.91 0.42 18.93
C SER A 174 4.68 -0.95 18.30
N LEU A 175 5.16 -1.15 17.08
CA LEU A 175 5.09 -2.44 16.41
C LEU A 175 5.94 -3.49 17.15
N ALA A 176 7.11 -3.10 17.66
CA ALA A 176 7.97 -3.98 18.46
C ALA A 176 7.27 -4.46 19.73
N GLY A 177 6.57 -3.56 20.43
CA GLY A 177 5.82 -3.90 21.65
C GLY A 177 4.61 -4.80 21.38
N LEU A 178 3.98 -4.70 20.22
CA LEU A 178 2.90 -5.60 19.79
C LEU A 178 3.45 -6.98 19.38
N ALA A 179 4.53 -7.01 18.60
CA ALA A 179 5.16 -8.23 18.11
C ALA A 179 5.63 -9.14 19.25
N GLY A 180 6.20 -8.58 20.31
CA GLY A 180 6.73 -9.34 21.43
C GLY A 180 5.69 -10.02 22.33
N GLN A 181 4.38 -9.85 22.09
CA GLN A 181 3.34 -10.41 22.95
C GLN A 181 3.06 -11.90 22.67
N ASP A 182 3.07 -12.30 21.39
CA ASP A 182 2.92 -13.70 21.00
C ASP A 182 3.42 -13.97 19.57
N GLN A 183 3.58 -15.25 19.22
CA GLN A 183 4.10 -15.67 17.92
C GLN A 183 3.22 -15.25 16.74
N LYS A 184 1.90 -15.20 16.89
CA LYS A 184 0.99 -14.78 15.79
C LYS A 184 1.14 -13.29 15.50
N LEU A 185 1.28 -12.50 16.57
CA LEU A 185 1.53 -11.06 16.45
C LEU A 185 2.91 -10.78 15.85
N GLN A 186 3.93 -11.59 16.21
CA GLN A 186 5.25 -11.49 15.61
C GLN A 186 5.20 -11.74 14.09
N ILE A 187 4.57 -12.82 13.63
CA ILE A 187 4.43 -13.14 12.20
C ILE A 187 3.74 -11.99 11.45
N ALA A 188 2.66 -11.45 12.01
CA ALA A 188 1.95 -10.34 11.40
C ALA A 188 2.77 -9.05 11.37
N ALA A 189 3.56 -8.78 12.43
CA ALA A 189 4.45 -7.62 12.51
C ALA A 189 5.61 -7.73 11.53
N ASP A 190 6.19 -8.91 11.35
CA ASP A 190 7.24 -9.16 10.35
C ASP A 190 6.72 -8.93 8.92
N MET A 191 5.51 -9.40 8.63
CA MET A 191 4.87 -9.15 7.33
C MET A 191 4.57 -7.66 7.13
N HIS A 192 4.12 -6.95 8.17
CA HIS A 192 3.94 -5.51 8.15
C HIS A 192 5.27 -4.79 7.87
N SER A 193 6.33 -5.14 8.60
CA SER A 193 7.67 -4.56 8.40
C SER A 193 8.18 -4.81 6.98
N LYS A 194 8.04 -6.04 6.46
CA LYS A 194 8.40 -6.37 5.07
C LYS A 194 7.69 -5.50 4.05
N ALA A 195 6.40 -5.23 4.25
CA ALA A 195 5.63 -4.35 3.36
C ALA A 195 6.10 -2.89 3.43
N VAL A 196 6.41 -2.39 4.63
CA VAL A 196 6.98 -1.06 4.83
C VAL A 196 8.36 -0.97 4.19
N ASP A 197 9.26 -1.91 4.45
CA ASP A 197 10.62 -1.95 3.91
C ASP A 197 10.61 -1.98 2.37
N PHE A 198 9.71 -2.80 1.77
CA PHE A 198 9.51 -2.79 0.32
C PHE A 198 9.09 -1.40 -0.18
N SER A 199 8.17 -0.72 0.50
CA SER A 199 7.73 0.63 0.12
C SER A 199 8.85 1.66 0.23
N LEU A 200 9.72 1.54 1.25
CA LEU A 200 10.87 2.42 1.48
C LEU A 200 11.98 2.21 0.45
N LEU A 201 12.16 0.99 -0.03
CA LEU A 201 13.07 0.66 -1.12
C LEU A 201 12.64 1.32 -2.44
N CYS A 202 11.34 1.47 -2.65
CA CYS A 202 10.77 2.08 -3.86
C CYS A 202 10.69 3.62 -3.81
N ARG A 203 11.35 4.29 -2.88
CA ARG A 203 11.42 5.77 -2.81
C ARG A 203 12.56 6.31 -3.67
N TYR A 204 12.48 7.59 -4.07
CA TYR A 204 13.59 8.28 -4.74
C TYR A 204 14.87 8.20 -3.90
N LYS A 205 14.77 8.40 -2.58
CA LYS A 205 15.87 8.14 -1.62
C LYS A 205 15.53 6.90 -0.83
N ILE A 206 16.27 5.82 -1.08
CA ILE A 206 16.11 4.55 -0.36
C ILE A 206 16.39 4.76 1.12
N GLN A 207 15.56 4.15 1.96
CA GLN A 207 15.71 4.17 3.41
C GLN A 207 16.16 2.79 3.92
N PRO A 208 16.87 2.72 5.06
CA PRO A 208 17.20 1.45 5.69
C PRO A 208 15.95 0.65 6.04
N MET A 209 16.07 -0.69 6.05
CA MET A 209 14.99 -1.56 6.49
C MET A 209 14.82 -1.55 8.02
N GLY A 210 13.67 -2.07 8.49
CA GLY A 210 13.34 -2.14 9.91
C GLY A 210 12.63 -0.89 10.45
N PHE A 211 12.33 0.07 9.59
CA PHE A 211 11.69 1.33 9.99
C PHE A 211 10.38 1.12 10.77
N ALA A 212 9.56 0.14 10.39
CA ALA A 212 8.28 -0.11 11.06
C ALA A 212 8.44 -0.46 12.54
N TYR A 213 9.54 -1.12 12.91
CA TYR A 213 9.84 -1.47 14.30
C TYR A 213 10.39 -0.30 15.15
N THR A 214 11.00 0.68 14.49
CA THR A 214 11.60 1.85 15.15
C THR A 214 10.74 3.11 15.06
N ALA A 215 9.68 3.07 14.26
CA ALA A 215 8.78 4.22 14.10
C ALA A 215 8.07 4.57 15.41
N HIS A 216 7.97 5.86 15.68
CA HIS A 216 7.28 6.40 16.86
C HIS A 216 5.91 6.93 16.48
N VAL A 217 4.96 6.82 17.42
CA VAL A 217 3.64 7.44 17.28
C VAL A 217 3.76 8.97 17.23
N VAL A 218 3.01 9.59 16.32
CA VAL A 218 2.88 11.04 16.27
C VAL A 218 1.89 11.48 17.34
N LEU A 219 2.35 12.25 18.33
CA LEU A 219 1.51 12.80 19.41
C LEU A 219 1.19 14.26 19.12
N LEU A 220 -0.10 14.59 19.20
CA LEU A 220 -0.68 15.93 19.06
C LEU A 220 -1.16 16.45 20.43
#